data_e6c1dc8587279a1a11f0028a70af32db
#
_entry.id   e6c1dc8587279a1a11f0028a70af32db
#
_cell.length_a   1.000
_cell.length_b   1.000
_cell.length_c   1.000
_cell.angle_alpha   90.00
_cell.angle_beta   90.00
_cell.angle_gamma   90.00
#
_symmetry.space_group_name_H-M   'P 1'
#
loop_
_entity.id
_entity.type
_entity.pdbx_description
1 polymer ?
#
loop_
_entity_poly.entity_id
_entity_poly.type
_entity_poly.pdbx_seq_one_letter_code
_entity_poly.pdbx_strand_id
1 'polypeptide(L)'
;AVWLIAVVVLAAYSAYWGAYRFTSYSTDIFSLSVIAAGAISIGKMVMSPPSALIAGFVSDKVGIAKSVIVLFVVLIVSFVIFAFLPGIPAFLPVMLINVAIASFAIFALRAIYYALLEEGGIPVVVTGTATGFISMIGFTPDIFMPLLGGILLDSMPTIEGYRAFFISVAVICGLGLAASIFLYRIALERKKNG
;
A
#
# COMPACT_ATOMS: atom_id res chain seq x y z
N ALA A 1 -13.21 -12.65 10.20
CA ALA A 1 -12.12 -11.68 10.36
C ALA A 1 -10.88 -12.08 9.53
N VAL A 2 -10.36 -13.33 9.68
CA VAL A 2 -9.08 -13.78 9.06
C VAL A 2 -9.02 -13.53 7.55
N TRP A 3 -10.04 -13.91 6.78
CA TRP A 3 -10.11 -13.66 5.33
C TRP A 3 -10.06 -12.18 4.96
N LEU A 4 -10.74 -11.33 5.72
CA LEU A 4 -10.70 -9.88 5.47
C LEU A 4 -9.31 -9.31 5.75
N ILE A 5 -8.63 -9.79 6.79
CA ILE A 5 -7.25 -9.39 7.10
C ILE A 5 -6.31 -9.88 5.98
N ALA A 6 -6.51 -11.09 5.45
CA ALA A 6 -5.73 -11.57 4.31
C ALA A 6 -5.87 -10.67 3.08
N VAL A 7 -7.09 -10.19 2.77
CA VAL A 7 -7.32 -9.22 1.69
C VAL A 7 -6.64 -7.88 1.98
N VAL A 8 -6.68 -7.40 3.23
CA VAL A 8 -5.97 -6.17 3.64
C VAL A 8 -4.47 -6.31 3.42
N VAL A 9 -3.88 -7.43 3.86
CA VAL A 9 -2.43 -7.68 3.70
C VAL A 9 -2.06 -7.80 2.22
N LEU A 10 -2.86 -8.52 1.42
CA LEU A 10 -2.67 -8.64 -0.03
C LEU A 10 -2.67 -7.25 -0.71
N ALA A 11 -3.66 -6.41 -0.38
CA ALA A 11 -3.76 -5.07 -0.95
C ALA A 11 -2.60 -4.16 -0.51
N ALA A 12 -2.22 -4.21 0.77
CA ALA A 12 -1.07 -3.47 1.30
C ALA A 12 0.24 -3.89 0.64
N TYR A 13 0.39 -5.19 0.39
CA TYR A 13 1.58 -5.74 -0.24
C TYR A 13 1.64 -5.44 -1.75
N SER A 14 0.47 -5.41 -2.41
CA SER A 14 0.37 -4.93 -3.80
C SER A 14 0.76 -3.46 -3.92
N ALA A 15 0.36 -2.61 -2.98
CA ALA A 15 0.80 -1.22 -2.93
C ALA A 15 2.32 -1.08 -2.74
N TYR A 16 2.92 -1.95 -1.92
CA TYR A 16 4.37 -2.02 -1.76
C TYR A 16 5.07 -2.37 -3.07
N TRP A 17 4.55 -3.32 -3.86
CA TRP A 17 5.02 -3.60 -5.22
C TRP A 17 4.83 -2.41 -6.16
N GLY A 18 3.75 -1.64 -5.98
CA GLY A 18 3.56 -0.36 -6.68
C GLY A 18 4.74 0.60 -6.47
N ALA A 19 5.25 0.68 -5.24
CA ALA A 19 6.38 1.54 -4.91
C ALA A 19 7.72 1.12 -5.57
N TYR A 20 7.88 -0.13 -5.97
CA TYR A 20 9.07 -0.55 -6.73
C TYR A 20 9.14 0.13 -8.11
N ARG A 21 8.00 0.48 -8.70
CA ARG A 21 7.93 1.15 -9.99
C ARG A 21 8.18 2.67 -9.92
N PHE A 22 8.26 3.27 -8.73
CA PHE A 22 8.52 4.72 -8.61
C PHE A 22 9.87 5.12 -9.20
N THR A 23 10.89 4.28 -9.08
CA THR A 23 12.23 4.53 -9.63
C THR A 23 12.21 4.52 -11.15
N SER A 24 11.68 3.45 -11.77
CA SER A 24 11.57 3.37 -13.24
C SER A 24 10.59 4.40 -13.79
N TYR A 25 9.47 4.67 -13.11
CA TYR A 25 8.55 5.74 -13.49
C TYR A 25 9.25 7.11 -13.54
N SER A 26 10.11 7.40 -12.57
CA SER A 26 10.84 8.67 -12.54
C SER A 26 11.90 8.80 -13.66
N THR A 27 12.53 7.70 -14.08
CA THR A 27 13.44 7.71 -15.23
C THR A 27 12.69 7.78 -16.55
N ASP A 28 11.67 6.96 -16.72
CA ASP A 28 11.01 6.75 -18.01
C ASP A 28 10.04 7.89 -18.37
N ILE A 29 9.39 8.49 -17.36
CA ILE A 29 8.38 9.54 -17.58
C ILE A 29 8.95 10.94 -17.33
N PHE A 30 9.80 11.12 -16.31
CA PHE A 30 10.37 12.43 -15.97
C PHE A 30 11.82 12.60 -16.44
N SER A 31 12.39 11.59 -17.12
CA SER A 31 13.76 11.62 -17.64
C SER A 31 14.81 11.92 -16.56
N LEU A 32 14.57 11.49 -15.33
CA LEU A 32 15.55 11.64 -14.26
C LEU A 32 16.75 10.75 -14.51
N SER A 33 17.94 11.24 -14.13
CA SER A 33 19.14 10.41 -14.17
C SER A 33 19.03 9.20 -13.26
N VAL A 34 19.73 8.11 -13.57
CA VAL A 34 19.78 6.89 -12.75
C VAL A 34 20.19 7.19 -11.31
N ILE A 35 21.10 8.17 -11.12
CA ILE A 35 21.54 8.61 -9.79
C ILE A 35 20.40 9.26 -9.01
N ALA A 36 19.64 10.18 -9.64
CA ALA A 36 18.50 10.84 -9.00
C ALA A 36 17.36 9.84 -8.68
N ALA A 37 17.10 8.91 -9.60
CA ALA A 37 16.11 7.86 -9.38
C ALA A 37 16.55 6.88 -8.28
N GLY A 38 17.84 6.59 -8.17
CA GLY A 38 18.43 5.82 -7.07
C GLY A 38 18.25 6.52 -5.71
N ALA A 39 18.41 7.85 -5.67
CA ALA A 39 18.16 8.64 -4.45
C ALA A 39 16.68 8.53 -3.99
N ILE A 40 15.71 8.47 -4.91
CA ILE A 40 14.30 8.20 -4.59
C ILE A 40 14.15 6.85 -3.89
N SER A 41 14.83 5.80 -4.36
CA SER A 41 14.80 4.47 -3.75
C SER A 41 15.36 4.47 -2.33
N ILE A 42 16.48 5.16 -2.11
CA ILE A 42 17.07 5.31 -0.77
C ILE A 42 16.13 6.11 0.14
N GLY A 43 15.60 7.22 -0.36
CA GLY A 43 14.64 8.05 0.39
C GLY A 43 13.43 7.27 0.87
N LYS A 44 12.86 6.41 0.01
CA LYS A 44 11.76 5.50 0.42
C LYS A 44 12.17 4.59 1.58
N MET A 45 13.35 3.97 1.51
CA MET A 45 13.81 3.05 2.57
C MET A 45 14.01 3.76 3.90
N VAL A 46 14.58 4.97 3.88
CA VAL A 46 14.78 5.81 5.08
C VAL A 46 13.45 6.22 5.72
N MET A 47 12.38 6.33 4.95
CA MET A 47 11.04 6.64 5.48
C MET A 47 10.40 5.47 6.24
N SER A 48 10.88 4.25 6.09
CA SER A 48 10.25 3.06 6.69
C SER A 48 10.22 3.12 8.24
N PRO A 49 11.33 3.36 8.97
CA PRO A 49 11.28 3.40 10.43
C PRO A 49 10.40 4.53 11.00
N PRO A 50 10.50 5.80 10.56
CA PRO A 50 9.63 6.85 11.08
C PRO A 50 8.15 6.61 10.75
N SER A 51 7.83 6.06 9.57
CA SER A 51 6.45 5.73 9.21
C SER A 51 5.87 4.67 10.15
N ALA A 52 6.64 3.63 10.47
CA ALA A 52 6.21 2.58 11.38
C ALA A 52 5.95 3.10 12.79
N LEU A 53 6.86 3.94 13.32
CA LEU A 53 6.69 4.54 14.65
C LEU A 53 5.46 5.44 14.72
N ILE A 54 5.31 6.35 13.75
CA ILE A 54 4.16 7.26 13.70
C ILE A 54 2.85 6.47 13.57
N ALA A 55 2.83 5.46 12.69
CA ALA A 55 1.65 4.61 12.51
C ALA A 55 1.26 3.87 13.78
N GLY A 56 2.23 3.31 14.52
CA GLY A 56 2.00 2.68 15.82
C GLY A 56 1.35 3.66 16.80
N PHE A 57 1.98 4.80 17.07
CA PHE A 57 1.44 5.80 18.00
C PHE A 57 0.06 6.34 17.60
N VAL A 58 -0.18 6.54 16.30
CA VAL A 58 -1.49 7.02 15.82
C VAL A 58 -2.54 5.93 15.95
N SER A 59 -2.22 4.69 15.55
CA SER A 59 -3.17 3.58 15.60
C SER A 59 -3.57 3.22 17.03
N ASP A 60 -2.67 3.36 18.02
CA ASP A 60 -2.98 3.14 19.43
C ASP A 60 -4.02 4.15 19.95
N LYS A 61 -4.00 5.39 19.45
CA LYS A 61 -4.93 6.44 19.86
C LYS A 61 -6.26 6.44 19.10
N VAL A 62 -6.22 6.20 17.81
CA VAL A 62 -7.38 6.35 16.90
C VAL A 62 -8.11 5.03 16.67
N GLY A 63 -7.40 3.91 16.83
CA GLY A 63 -7.82 2.56 16.49
C GLY A 63 -7.17 2.06 15.20
N ILE A 64 -6.80 0.78 15.19
CA ILE A 64 -6.01 0.18 14.11
C ILE A 64 -6.82 0.15 12.81
N ALA A 65 -8.07 -0.34 12.86
CA ALA A 65 -8.91 -0.44 11.67
C ALA A 65 -9.20 0.94 11.03
N LYS A 66 -9.40 1.99 11.83
CA LYS A 66 -9.56 3.36 11.31
C LYS A 66 -8.30 3.87 10.63
N SER A 67 -7.14 3.64 11.24
CA SER A 67 -5.84 4.03 10.67
C SER A 67 -5.60 3.34 9.33
N VAL A 68 -5.89 2.05 9.24
CA VAL A 68 -5.79 1.26 8.01
C VAL A 68 -6.72 1.82 6.91
N ILE A 69 -7.97 2.18 7.23
CA ILE A 69 -8.91 2.81 6.29
C ILE A 69 -8.34 4.11 5.74
N VAL A 70 -7.85 4.99 6.60
CA VAL A 70 -7.26 6.28 6.18
C VAL A 70 -6.05 6.06 5.27
N LEU A 71 -5.17 5.13 5.62
CA LEU A 71 -3.98 4.82 4.83
C LEU A 71 -4.35 4.27 3.44
N PHE A 72 -5.36 3.42 3.32
CA PHE A 72 -5.84 2.98 2.00
C PHE A 72 -6.42 4.11 1.17
N VAL A 73 -7.18 5.03 1.76
CA VAL A 73 -7.67 6.22 1.04
C VAL A 73 -6.50 7.05 0.51
N VAL A 74 -5.48 7.29 1.33
CA VAL A 74 -4.27 8.00 0.92
C VAL A 74 -3.57 7.27 -0.23
N LEU A 75 -3.44 5.94 -0.17
CA LEU A 75 -2.82 5.15 -1.23
C LEU A 75 -3.60 5.18 -2.53
N ILE A 76 -4.93 5.05 -2.48
CA ILE A 76 -5.78 5.14 -3.68
C ILE A 76 -5.58 6.50 -4.35
N VAL A 77 -5.67 7.60 -3.59
CA VAL A 77 -5.46 8.96 -4.12
C VAL A 77 -4.06 9.09 -4.72
N SER A 78 -3.03 8.63 -4.02
CA SER A 78 -1.64 8.68 -4.50
C SER A 78 -1.44 7.89 -5.80
N PHE A 79 -1.97 6.67 -5.92
CA PHE A 79 -1.82 5.88 -7.14
C PHE A 79 -2.65 6.45 -8.31
N VAL A 80 -3.81 7.04 -8.04
CA VAL A 80 -4.57 7.79 -9.04
C VAL A 80 -3.79 9.02 -9.52
N ILE A 81 -3.14 9.76 -8.61
CA ILE A 81 -2.26 10.87 -9.00
C ILE A 81 -1.15 10.36 -9.92
N PHE A 82 -0.43 9.28 -9.58
CA PHE A 82 0.61 8.71 -10.47
C PHE A 82 0.07 8.32 -11.84
N ALA A 83 -1.14 7.76 -11.91
CA ALA A 83 -1.75 7.34 -13.16
C ALA A 83 -2.05 8.49 -14.13
N PHE A 84 -2.37 9.68 -13.61
CA PHE A 84 -2.79 10.82 -14.43
C PHE A 84 -1.80 11.99 -14.40
N LEU A 85 -0.68 11.88 -13.68
CA LEU A 85 0.31 12.95 -13.60
C LEU A 85 1.01 13.14 -14.95
N PRO A 86 0.99 14.36 -15.53
CA PRO A 86 1.72 14.64 -16.77
C PRO A 86 3.24 14.51 -16.57
N GLY A 87 3.91 13.82 -17.50
CA GLY A 87 5.35 13.61 -17.47
C GLY A 87 6.15 14.85 -17.94
N ILE A 88 5.86 16.02 -17.41
CA ILE A 88 6.58 17.26 -17.74
C ILE A 88 7.33 17.79 -16.52
N PRO A 89 8.47 18.48 -16.71
CA PRO A 89 9.33 18.95 -15.60
C PRO A 89 8.62 19.80 -14.56
N ALA A 90 7.58 20.55 -14.94
CA ALA A 90 6.81 21.37 -14.02
C ALA A 90 6.09 20.56 -12.92
N PHE A 91 5.76 19.28 -13.17
CA PHE A 91 5.11 18.38 -12.22
C PHE A 91 6.08 17.51 -11.42
N LEU A 92 7.38 17.65 -11.63
CA LEU A 92 8.39 16.90 -10.87
C LEU A 92 8.26 17.08 -9.34
N PRO A 93 8.06 18.30 -8.79
CA PRO A 93 7.84 18.47 -7.36
C PRO A 93 6.61 17.72 -6.84
N VAL A 94 5.52 17.72 -7.61
CA VAL A 94 4.28 17.01 -7.27
C VAL A 94 4.54 15.51 -7.23
N MET A 95 5.27 14.97 -8.21
CA MET A 95 5.67 13.57 -8.25
C MET A 95 6.51 13.19 -7.03
N LEU A 96 7.51 13.98 -6.65
CA LEU A 96 8.37 13.70 -5.51
C LEU A 96 7.61 13.74 -4.17
N ILE A 97 6.72 14.73 -3.99
CA ILE A 97 5.85 14.81 -2.82
C ILE A 97 4.92 13.58 -2.76
N ASN A 98 4.35 13.20 -3.90
CA ASN A 98 3.46 12.04 -3.95
C ASN A 98 4.20 10.73 -3.68
N VAL A 99 5.47 10.58 -4.14
CA VAL A 99 6.34 9.45 -3.77
C VAL A 99 6.55 9.39 -2.25
N ALA A 100 6.79 10.54 -1.61
CA ALA A 100 6.98 10.60 -0.17
C ALA A 100 5.71 10.20 0.58
N ILE A 101 4.54 10.75 0.20
CA ILE A 101 3.24 10.44 0.81
C ILE A 101 2.89 8.96 0.63
N ALA A 102 3.00 8.43 -0.60
CA ALA A 102 2.71 7.03 -0.88
C ALA A 102 3.66 6.09 -0.11
N SER A 103 4.95 6.40 -0.07
CA SER A 103 5.94 5.59 0.66
C SER A 103 5.64 5.58 2.15
N PHE A 104 5.35 6.75 2.74
CA PHE A 104 4.94 6.85 4.13
C PHE A 104 3.70 5.98 4.41
N ALA A 105 2.65 6.11 3.60
CA ALA A 105 1.42 5.36 3.78
C ALA A 105 1.62 3.83 3.63
N ILE A 106 2.45 3.39 2.68
CA ILE A 106 2.78 1.97 2.48
C ILE A 106 3.49 1.40 3.70
N PHE A 107 4.55 2.06 4.20
CA PHE A 107 5.30 1.56 5.34
C PHE A 107 4.51 1.66 6.65
N ALA A 108 3.71 2.72 6.82
CA ALA A 108 2.77 2.86 7.91
C ALA A 108 1.77 1.70 7.95
N LEU A 109 1.14 1.40 6.81
CA LEU A 109 0.17 0.31 6.68
C LEU A 109 0.80 -1.05 6.98
N ARG A 110 2.01 -1.31 6.45
CA ARG A 110 2.76 -2.55 6.69
C ARG A 110 3.13 -2.75 8.15
N ALA A 111 3.34 -1.68 8.89
CA ALA A 111 3.67 -1.77 10.32
C ALA A 111 2.48 -2.20 11.18
N ILE A 112 1.24 -1.86 10.78
CA ILE A 112 0.06 -2.02 11.65
C ILE A 112 -0.95 -3.07 11.18
N TYR A 113 -0.88 -3.59 9.95
CA TYR A 113 -1.95 -4.47 9.43
C TYR A 113 -2.11 -5.78 10.20
N TYR A 114 -1.05 -6.33 10.79
CA TYR A 114 -1.17 -7.54 11.62
C TYR A 114 -1.80 -7.25 12.99
N ALA A 115 -1.76 -6.02 13.49
CA ALA A 115 -2.47 -5.64 14.69
C ALA A 115 -4.01 -5.72 14.53
N LEU A 116 -4.52 -5.78 13.29
CA LEU A 116 -5.92 -6.09 13.00
C LEU A 116 -6.37 -7.47 13.52
N LEU A 117 -5.45 -8.40 13.80
CA LEU A 117 -5.78 -9.70 14.41
C LEU A 117 -6.42 -9.50 15.79
N GLU A 118 -5.88 -8.59 16.58
CA GLU A 118 -6.41 -8.27 17.91
C GLU A 118 -7.80 -7.60 17.80
N GLU A 119 -7.93 -6.54 16.99
CA GLU A 119 -9.23 -5.89 16.78
C GLU A 119 -10.26 -6.84 16.13
N GLY A 120 -9.82 -7.74 15.25
CA GLY A 120 -10.64 -8.80 14.66
C GLY A 120 -11.05 -9.89 15.65
N GLY A 121 -10.51 -9.84 16.90
CA GLY A 121 -10.79 -10.76 17.98
C GLY A 121 -10.28 -12.17 17.76
N ILE A 122 -9.13 -12.29 17.11
CA ILE A 122 -8.45 -13.55 16.95
C ILE A 122 -7.75 -13.91 18.27
N PRO A 123 -8.07 -15.07 18.90
CA PRO A 123 -7.44 -15.47 20.16
C PRO A 123 -5.92 -15.60 20.02
N VAL A 124 -5.18 -15.17 21.05
CA VAL A 124 -3.71 -15.21 21.08
C VAL A 124 -3.16 -16.59 20.77
N VAL A 125 -3.83 -17.65 21.27
CA VAL A 125 -3.43 -19.06 21.06
C VAL A 125 -3.36 -19.45 19.58
N VAL A 126 -4.18 -18.87 18.72
CA VAL A 126 -4.23 -19.19 17.28
C VAL A 126 -3.61 -18.09 16.39
N THR A 127 -3.08 -17.01 16.98
CA THR A 127 -2.53 -15.89 16.24
C THR A 127 -1.41 -16.31 15.28
N GLY A 128 -0.52 -17.22 15.70
CA GLY A 128 0.55 -17.73 14.84
C GLY A 128 0.02 -18.44 13.59
N THR A 129 -0.95 -19.34 13.77
CA THR A 129 -1.59 -20.06 12.65
C THR A 129 -2.35 -19.10 11.74
N ALA A 130 -3.10 -18.13 12.32
CA ALA A 130 -3.81 -17.13 11.57
C ALA A 130 -2.86 -16.24 10.75
N THR A 131 -1.74 -15.81 11.33
CA THR A 131 -0.70 -15.04 10.65
C THR A 131 -0.10 -15.81 9.49
N GLY A 132 0.24 -17.10 9.70
CA GLY A 132 0.77 -17.97 8.64
C GLY A 132 -0.19 -18.09 7.45
N PHE A 133 -1.47 -18.33 7.74
CA PHE A 133 -2.51 -18.41 6.72
C PHE A 133 -2.71 -17.09 5.97
N ILE A 134 -2.77 -15.97 6.70
CA ILE A 134 -2.88 -14.62 6.13
C ILE A 134 -1.68 -14.32 5.25
N SER A 135 -0.46 -14.67 5.69
CA SER A 135 0.77 -14.44 4.94
C SER A 135 0.81 -15.22 3.63
N MET A 136 0.32 -16.46 3.64
CA MET A 136 0.24 -17.29 2.43
C MET A 136 -0.58 -16.62 1.31
N ILE A 137 -1.68 -15.97 1.68
CA ILE A 137 -2.54 -15.23 0.72
C ILE A 137 -1.96 -13.83 0.49
N GLY A 138 -1.60 -13.15 1.57
CA GLY A 138 -1.19 -11.75 1.57
C GLY A 138 0.08 -11.47 0.78
N PHE A 139 0.97 -12.46 0.63
CA PHE A 139 2.22 -12.31 -0.13
C PHE A 139 2.14 -12.86 -1.56
N THR A 140 0.98 -13.32 -2.01
CA THR A 140 0.80 -13.70 -3.42
C THR A 140 1.11 -12.58 -4.43
N PRO A 141 1.06 -11.27 -4.10
CA PRO A 141 1.56 -10.21 -4.99
C PRO A 141 3.02 -10.38 -5.43
N ASP A 142 3.87 -11.10 -4.70
CA ASP A 142 5.23 -11.43 -5.17
C ASP A 142 5.24 -12.19 -6.49
N ILE A 143 4.17 -12.92 -6.80
CA ILE A 143 4.02 -13.71 -8.02
C ILE A 143 3.40 -12.86 -9.13
N PHE A 144 2.24 -12.26 -8.87
CA PHE A 144 1.46 -11.65 -9.94
C PHE A 144 1.79 -10.16 -10.21
N MET A 145 2.29 -9.39 -9.22
CA MET A 145 2.57 -7.97 -9.43
C MET A 145 3.77 -7.71 -10.36
N PRO A 146 4.90 -8.44 -10.28
CA PRO A 146 5.96 -8.33 -11.28
C PRO A 146 5.48 -8.70 -12.67
N LEU A 147 4.69 -9.78 -12.79
CA LEU A 147 4.12 -10.24 -14.06
C LEU A 147 3.17 -9.21 -14.66
N LEU A 148 2.23 -8.69 -13.87
CA LEU A 148 1.31 -7.64 -14.28
C LEU A 148 2.06 -6.40 -14.76
N GLY A 149 3.07 -5.96 -13.99
CA GLY A 149 3.88 -4.81 -14.35
C GLY A 149 4.68 -5.03 -15.63
N GLY A 150 5.24 -6.24 -15.84
CA GLY A 150 5.95 -6.60 -17.09
C GLY A 150 4.99 -6.56 -18.28
N ILE A 151 3.88 -7.30 -18.22
CA ILE A 151 2.89 -7.36 -19.31
C ILE A 151 2.38 -5.96 -19.69
N LEU A 152 2.01 -5.12 -18.73
CA LEU A 152 1.46 -3.80 -19.02
C LEU A 152 2.51 -2.85 -19.63
N LEU A 153 3.75 -2.88 -19.13
CA LEU A 153 4.81 -2.00 -19.60
C LEU A 153 5.39 -2.45 -20.95
N ASP A 154 5.38 -3.76 -21.25
CA ASP A 154 5.91 -4.29 -22.50
C ASP A 154 4.88 -4.25 -23.64
N SER A 155 3.58 -4.31 -23.31
CA SER A 155 2.50 -4.38 -24.32
C SER A 155 1.89 -3.02 -24.67
N MET A 156 2.17 -1.97 -23.92
CA MET A 156 1.54 -0.64 -24.09
C MET A 156 2.60 0.45 -24.24
N PRO A 157 2.26 1.62 -24.84
CA PRO A 157 3.11 2.80 -24.78
C PRO A 157 3.46 3.15 -23.32
N THR A 158 4.67 3.61 -23.07
CA THR A 158 5.24 3.77 -21.73
C THR A 158 4.29 4.48 -20.74
N ILE A 159 3.71 5.61 -21.13
CA ILE A 159 2.78 6.38 -20.27
C ILE A 159 1.53 5.58 -19.96
N GLU A 160 0.97 4.89 -20.97
CA GLU A 160 -0.25 4.10 -20.82
C GLU A 160 -0.02 2.86 -19.96
N GLY A 161 1.14 2.20 -20.13
CA GLY A 161 1.55 1.07 -19.30
C GLY A 161 1.65 1.43 -17.83
N TYR A 162 2.32 2.56 -17.50
CA TYR A 162 2.37 3.05 -16.11
C TYR A 162 1.00 3.45 -15.58
N ARG A 163 0.16 4.10 -16.41
CA ARG A 163 -1.22 4.46 -16.04
C ARG A 163 -2.02 3.21 -15.68
N ALA A 164 -2.03 2.21 -16.55
CA ALA A 164 -2.74 0.96 -16.32
C ALA A 164 -2.24 0.24 -15.08
N PHE A 165 -0.93 0.21 -14.86
CA PHE A 165 -0.32 -0.40 -13.67
C PHE A 165 -0.75 0.31 -12.39
N PHE A 166 -0.64 1.63 -12.30
CA PHE A 166 -1.04 2.36 -11.09
C PHE A 166 -2.54 2.34 -10.84
N ILE A 167 -3.38 2.34 -11.88
CA ILE A 167 -4.83 2.11 -11.72
C ILE A 167 -5.11 0.72 -11.16
N SER A 168 -4.41 -0.31 -11.65
CA SER A 168 -4.56 -1.67 -11.13
C SER A 168 -4.23 -1.75 -9.64
N VAL A 169 -3.13 -1.08 -9.21
CA VAL A 169 -2.77 -0.99 -7.79
C VAL A 169 -3.84 -0.23 -6.99
N ALA A 170 -4.36 0.89 -7.52
CA ALA A 170 -5.42 1.65 -6.87
C ALA A 170 -6.70 0.82 -6.68
N VAL A 171 -7.08 0.01 -7.68
CA VAL A 171 -8.23 -0.91 -7.58
C VAL A 171 -8.01 -1.96 -6.51
N ILE A 172 -6.83 -2.57 -6.45
CA ILE A 172 -6.49 -3.55 -5.40
C ILE A 172 -6.51 -2.87 -4.01
N CYS A 173 -6.01 -1.64 -3.88
CA CYS A 173 -6.14 -0.86 -2.65
C CYS A 173 -7.61 -0.59 -2.29
N GLY A 174 -8.50 -0.42 -3.28
CA GLY A 174 -9.95 -0.32 -3.08
C GLY A 174 -10.56 -1.57 -2.45
N LEU A 175 -10.10 -2.76 -2.83
CA LEU A 175 -10.50 -4.02 -2.19
C LEU A 175 -10.01 -4.08 -0.74
N GLY A 176 -8.77 -3.64 -0.47
CA GLY A 176 -8.22 -3.52 0.88
C GLY A 176 -9.01 -2.54 1.75
N LEU A 177 -9.41 -1.40 1.18
CA LEU A 177 -10.26 -0.42 1.84
C LEU A 177 -11.62 -1.02 2.21
N ALA A 178 -12.29 -1.70 1.28
CA ALA A 178 -13.57 -2.36 1.53
C ALA A 178 -13.45 -3.39 2.66
N ALA A 179 -12.43 -4.26 2.61
CA ALA A 179 -12.17 -5.25 3.66
C ALA A 179 -11.93 -4.58 5.02
N SER A 180 -11.20 -3.46 5.06
CA SER A 180 -10.93 -2.71 6.29
C SER A 180 -12.19 -2.08 6.90
N ILE A 181 -13.10 -1.58 6.06
CA ILE A 181 -14.41 -1.06 6.51
C ILE A 181 -15.26 -2.16 7.14
N PHE A 182 -15.29 -3.36 6.54
CA PHE A 182 -15.99 -4.51 7.12
C PHE A 182 -15.37 -4.94 8.45
N LEU A 183 -14.05 -4.98 8.56
CA LEU A 183 -13.35 -5.28 9.81
C LEU A 183 -13.68 -4.27 10.90
N TYR A 184 -13.70 -2.98 10.55
CA TYR A 184 -14.06 -1.92 11.49
C TYR A 184 -15.50 -2.09 12.02
N ARG A 185 -16.46 -2.46 11.17
CA ARG A 185 -17.84 -2.76 11.59
C ARG A 185 -17.90 -3.94 12.56
N ILE A 186 -17.18 -5.03 12.27
CA ILE A 186 -17.09 -6.19 13.15
C ILE A 186 -16.52 -5.80 14.53
N ALA A 187 -15.46 -4.98 14.55
CA ALA A 187 -14.85 -4.50 15.78
C ALA A 187 -15.82 -3.63 16.62
N LEU A 188 -16.63 -2.78 15.95
CA LEU A 188 -17.66 -1.98 16.63
C LEU A 188 -18.79 -2.82 17.25
N GLU A 189 -19.27 -3.82 16.53
CA GLU A 189 -20.31 -4.72 17.02
C GLU A 189 -19.84 -5.50 18.25
N ARG A 190 -18.60 -5.95 18.26
CA ARG A 190 -18.00 -6.62 19.42
C ARG A 190 -17.93 -5.72 20.65
N LYS A 191 -17.54 -4.44 20.49
CA LYS A 191 -17.49 -3.47 21.60
C LYS A 191 -18.87 -3.13 22.17
N LYS A 192 -19.95 -3.38 21.44
CA LYS A 192 -21.32 -3.16 21.92
C LYS A 192 -21.89 -4.36 22.69
N ASN A 193 -21.39 -5.56 22.40
CA ASN A 193 -21.94 -6.82 22.92
C ASN A 193 -21.08 -7.44 24.05
N GLY A 194 -19.95 -6.87 24.38
CA GLY A 194 -19.08 -7.26 25.50
C GLY A 194 -18.99 -6.19 26.55
#